data_8fe2bf5b69b33596cad7559e5316acaa
#
_entry.id   8fe2bf5b69b33596cad7559e5316acaa
#
_cell.length_a   1.000
_cell.length_b   1.000
_cell.length_c   1.000
_cell.angle_alpha   90.00
_cell.angle_beta   90.00
_cell.angle_gamma   90.00
#
_symmetry.space_group_name_H-M   'P 1'
#
loop_
_entity.id
_entity.type
_entity.pdbx_description
1 polymer ?
#
loop_
_entity_poly.entity_id
_entity_poly.type
_entity_poly.pdbx_seq_one_letter_code
_entity_poly.pdbx_strand_id
1 'polypeptide(L)'
;QGIATGQEQALRLRLEIRDPDLIMLPWEIMQPQAGTQAISLGHQKLLFSRTTSDVDPLSSLRTDHALNILLILGQNEPNSRQGVNHLQLEQEATTLRKLLENSGQITPSGGSGTFVPCQVDTLIQPTPSELISQLESGNYNILFYAGHGVPAPDGGLLFLRPGVTMNGTELAQVLTRCRVTLAVFNACWGAQPVRQGQTSVPRSSLAEVLIHHGVPAVLAMRDAIADQEALSFIEAFARSLAERMPIDQAV
;
A
#
# COMPACT_ATOMS: atom_id res chain seq x y z
N GLN A 1 -7.73 -21.59 18.87
CA GLN A 1 -6.73 -20.88 19.69
C GLN A 1 -5.43 -21.67 19.59
N GLY A 2 -4.51 -21.25 18.72
CA GLY A 2 -3.15 -21.79 18.68
C GLY A 2 -2.35 -21.20 19.83
N ILE A 3 -2.00 -21.99 20.80
CA ILE A 3 -1.08 -21.58 21.86
C ILE A 3 0.32 -21.68 21.29
N ALA A 4 0.98 -20.56 21.06
CA ALA A 4 2.41 -20.52 20.74
C ALA A 4 3.18 -20.94 22.00
N THR A 5 3.51 -22.21 22.11
CA THR A 5 4.33 -22.74 23.19
C THR A 5 5.80 -22.36 22.94
N GLY A 6 6.30 -21.40 23.71
CA GLY A 6 7.70 -21.38 24.13
C GLY A 6 8.76 -20.83 23.18
N GLN A 7 8.42 -20.26 22.04
CA GLN A 7 9.35 -19.49 21.20
C GLN A 7 8.74 -18.14 20.84
N GLU A 8 9.58 -17.12 20.77
CA GLU A 8 9.25 -15.70 20.50
C GLU A 8 8.69 -15.44 19.08
N GLN A 9 7.90 -16.36 18.54
CA GLN A 9 7.30 -16.21 17.23
C GLN A 9 5.97 -15.48 17.35
N ALA A 10 5.80 -14.42 16.58
CA ALA A 10 4.55 -13.70 16.48
C ALA A 10 3.45 -14.59 15.87
N LEU A 11 2.26 -14.53 16.47
CA LEU A 11 1.08 -15.18 15.92
C LEU A 11 0.55 -14.35 14.75
N ARG A 12 0.44 -14.93 13.56
CA ARG A 12 -0.20 -14.29 12.42
C ARG A 12 -1.69 -14.58 12.41
N LEU A 13 -2.49 -13.55 12.52
CA LEU A 13 -3.94 -13.61 12.39
C LEU A 13 -4.34 -13.02 11.04
N ARG A 14 -4.72 -13.87 10.10
CA ARG A 14 -5.32 -13.46 8.83
C ARG A 14 -6.83 -13.59 8.93
N LEU A 15 -7.53 -12.48 8.91
CA LEU A 15 -8.98 -12.42 8.97
C LEU A 15 -9.56 -12.40 7.56
N GLU A 16 -10.31 -13.45 7.22
CA GLU A 16 -11.07 -13.50 5.97
C GLU A 16 -12.48 -12.99 6.20
N ILE A 17 -12.88 -11.94 5.49
CA ILE A 17 -14.17 -11.30 5.63
C ILE A 17 -14.82 -11.25 4.25
N ARG A 18 -15.99 -11.87 4.13
CA ARG A 18 -16.77 -11.92 2.88
C ARG A 18 -18.05 -11.08 2.94
N ASP A 19 -18.54 -10.81 4.14
CA ASP A 19 -19.73 -10.03 4.35
C ASP A 19 -19.46 -8.54 4.09
N PRO A 20 -20.19 -7.89 3.15
CA PRO A 20 -19.95 -6.49 2.81
C PRO A 20 -20.08 -5.51 3.98
N ASP A 21 -21.00 -5.78 4.92
CA ASP A 21 -21.20 -4.91 6.08
C ASP A 21 -20.04 -5.06 7.08
N LEU A 22 -19.50 -6.26 7.21
CA LEU A 22 -18.36 -6.54 8.06
C LEU A 22 -17.04 -6.06 7.47
N ILE A 23 -16.89 -6.07 6.14
CA ILE A 23 -15.71 -5.51 5.45
C ILE A 23 -15.53 -4.03 5.80
N MET A 24 -16.63 -3.32 6.02
CA MET A 24 -16.61 -1.89 6.35
C MET A 24 -16.08 -1.57 7.75
N LEU A 25 -16.02 -2.54 8.63
CA LEU A 25 -15.54 -2.32 10.00
C LEU A 25 -14.00 -2.19 10.04
N PRO A 26 -13.47 -1.27 10.87
CA PRO A 26 -12.03 -1.08 11.01
C PRO A 26 -11.44 -2.15 11.96
N TRP A 27 -11.32 -3.36 11.47
CA TRP A 27 -10.82 -4.51 12.25
C TRP A 27 -9.40 -4.27 12.80
N GLU A 28 -8.64 -3.41 12.17
CA GLU A 28 -7.27 -3.04 12.55
C GLU A 28 -7.21 -2.37 13.94
N ILE A 29 -8.30 -1.72 14.36
CA ILE A 29 -8.41 -1.06 15.66
C ILE A 29 -9.16 -1.87 16.72
N MET A 30 -9.36 -3.18 16.48
CA MET A 30 -9.97 -4.05 17.47
C MET A 30 -9.24 -3.98 18.81
N GLN A 31 -10.01 -3.91 19.89
CA GLN A 31 -9.51 -3.89 21.26
C GLN A 31 -9.98 -5.14 22.01
N PRO A 32 -9.11 -5.78 22.81
CA PRO A 32 -9.53 -6.91 23.65
C PRO A 32 -10.53 -6.49 24.72
N GLN A 33 -10.49 -5.24 25.14
CA GLN A 33 -11.41 -4.61 26.06
C GLN A 33 -11.51 -3.12 25.73
N ALA A 34 -12.71 -2.54 25.91
CA ALA A 34 -12.92 -1.12 25.67
C ALA A 34 -11.93 -0.25 26.46
N GLY A 35 -11.30 0.70 25.79
CA GLY A 35 -10.30 1.61 26.36
C GLY A 35 -8.88 1.06 26.47
N THR A 36 -8.63 -0.17 26.01
CA THR A 36 -7.29 -0.73 25.89
C THR A 36 -6.68 -0.42 24.52
N GLN A 37 -5.38 -0.69 24.36
CA GLN A 37 -4.70 -0.53 23.09
C GLN A 37 -5.25 -1.52 22.05
N ALA A 38 -5.30 -1.13 20.78
CA ALA A 38 -5.72 -2.00 19.69
C ALA A 38 -4.83 -3.25 19.60
N ILE A 39 -5.41 -4.38 19.23
CA ILE A 39 -4.70 -5.67 19.13
C ILE A 39 -3.54 -5.57 18.14
N SER A 40 -3.74 -4.85 17.04
CA SER A 40 -2.70 -4.61 16.02
C SER A 40 -1.53 -3.76 16.52
N LEU A 41 -1.74 -2.92 17.52
CA LEU A 41 -0.73 -2.00 18.06
C LEU A 41 -0.13 -2.48 19.40
N GLY A 42 -0.87 -3.32 20.11
CA GLY A 42 -0.57 -3.60 21.54
C GLY A 42 0.44 -4.71 21.79
N HIS A 43 0.68 -5.57 20.83
CA HIS A 43 1.52 -6.74 21.05
C HIS A 43 2.36 -7.08 19.82
N GLN A 44 3.66 -6.95 19.93
CA GLN A 44 4.63 -7.44 18.94
C GLN A 44 4.47 -8.93 18.59
N LYS A 45 3.61 -9.66 19.32
CA LYS A 45 3.35 -11.09 19.15
C LYS A 45 2.11 -11.42 18.33
N LEU A 46 1.31 -10.41 17.92
CA LEU A 46 0.14 -10.61 17.07
C LEU A 46 0.26 -9.74 15.83
N LEU A 47 0.52 -10.37 14.70
CA LEU A 47 0.52 -9.73 13.39
C LEU A 47 -0.86 -9.90 12.78
N PHE A 48 -1.49 -8.81 12.42
CA PHE A 48 -2.86 -8.80 11.92
C PHE A 48 -2.90 -8.41 10.44
N SER A 49 -3.59 -9.20 9.65
CA SER A 49 -3.94 -8.87 8.27
C SER A 49 -5.34 -9.36 7.94
N ARG A 50 -5.96 -8.76 6.96
CA ARG A 50 -7.26 -9.22 6.44
C ARG A 50 -7.18 -9.52 4.95
N THR A 51 -8.07 -10.39 4.51
CA THR A 51 -8.26 -10.72 3.10
C THR A 51 -9.74 -10.83 2.79
N THR A 52 -10.09 -10.56 1.56
CA THR A 52 -11.46 -10.71 1.05
C THR A 52 -11.55 -11.74 -0.06
N SER A 53 -10.43 -12.40 -0.38
CA SER A 53 -10.29 -13.25 -1.55
C SER A 53 -9.85 -14.66 -1.19
N ASP A 54 -10.41 -15.65 -1.88
CA ASP A 54 -9.98 -17.04 -1.88
C ASP A 54 -8.78 -17.29 -2.80
N VAL A 55 -8.32 -16.25 -3.52
CA VAL A 55 -7.21 -16.37 -4.45
C VAL A 55 -5.90 -16.38 -3.68
N ASP A 56 -5.15 -17.44 -3.83
CA ASP A 56 -3.79 -17.48 -3.32
C ASP A 56 -2.93 -16.50 -4.12
N PRO A 57 -2.18 -15.62 -3.43
CA PRO A 57 -1.31 -14.69 -4.12
C PRO A 57 -0.28 -15.45 -4.94
N LEU A 58 0.04 -14.94 -6.13
CA LEU A 58 1.08 -15.50 -6.96
C LEU A 58 2.41 -15.53 -6.20
N SER A 59 3.02 -16.69 -6.14
CA SER A 59 4.33 -16.83 -5.51
C SER A 59 5.33 -15.89 -6.17
N SER A 60 6.04 -15.11 -5.38
CA SER A 60 7.16 -14.33 -5.89
C SER A 60 8.22 -15.28 -6.39
N LEU A 61 8.49 -15.29 -7.68
CA LEU A 61 9.62 -16.04 -8.27
C LEU A 61 10.97 -15.36 -8.02
N ARG A 62 10.94 -14.18 -7.39
CA ARG A 62 12.14 -13.37 -7.19
C ARG A 62 12.78 -13.71 -5.87
N THR A 63 14.00 -14.17 -5.96
CA THR A 63 14.95 -14.27 -4.85
C THR A 63 15.73 -12.97 -4.66
N ASP A 64 15.45 -11.97 -5.47
CA ASP A 64 16.12 -10.67 -5.40
C ASP A 64 15.78 -9.98 -4.08
N HIS A 65 16.82 -9.68 -3.38
CA HIS A 65 16.71 -9.04 -2.07
C HIS A 65 16.68 -7.51 -2.16
N ALA A 66 16.66 -6.94 -3.36
CA ALA A 66 16.56 -5.51 -3.58
C ALA A 66 15.09 -5.05 -3.54
N LEU A 67 14.85 -3.87 -2.96
CA LEU A 67 13.59 -3.18 -3.05
C LEU A 67 13.61 -2.28 -4.28
N ASN A 68 12.94 -2.71 -5.35
CA ASN A 68 12.81 -1.96 -6.58
C ASN A 68 11.44 -1.31 -6.60
N ILE A 69 11.41 -0.02 -6.32
CA ILE A 69 10.19 0.76 -6.11
C ILE A 69 9.90 1.62 -7.32
N LEU A 70 8.69 1.52 -7.87
CA LEU A 70 8.15 2.53 -8.75
C LEU A 70 7.29 3.50 -7.94
N LEU A 71 7.79 4.72 -7.76
CA LEU A 71 7.09 5.82 -7.10
C LEU A 71 6.29 6.60 -8.14
N ILE A 72 4.99 6.72 -7.94
CA ILE A 72 4.09 7.47 -8.80
C ILE A 72 3.53 8.64 -8.00
N LEU A 73 3.70 9.85 -8.49
CA LEU A 73 2.99 11.01 -8.02
C LEU A 73 1.85 11.33 -8.98
N GLY A 74 0.64 11.11 -8.50
CA GLY A 74 -0.59 11.46 -9.21
C GLY A 74 -1.04 12.89 -8.92
N GLN A 75 -2.27 13.20 -9.28
CA GLN A 75 -2.90 14.47 -8.96
C GLN A 75 -3.46 14.45 -7.53
N ASN A 76 -3.23 15.52 -6.75
CA ASN A 76 -3.67 15.59 -5.35
C ASN A 76 -5.16 15.97 -5.21
N GLU A 77 -5.75 16.78 -6.09
CA GLU A 77 -7.18 17.11 -6.06
C GLU A 77 -7.75 17.34 -7.45
N PRO A 78 -8.90 16.72 -7.79
CA PRO A 78 -9.52 16.87 -9.11
C PRO A 78 -10.09 18.29 -9.35
N ASN A 79 -10.36 19.06 -8.30
CA ASN A 79 -11.03 20.36 -8.35
C ASN A 79 -10.19 21.54 -7.86
N SER A 80 -8.91 21.38 -7.57
CA SER A 80 -8.10 22.54 -7.21
C SER A 80 -7.96 23.45 -8.43
N ARG A 81 -8.69 24.57 -8.41
CA ARG A 81 -8.59 25.65 -9.42
C ARG A 81 -7.21 26.33 -9.44
N GLN A 82 -6.40 26.07 -8.44
CA GLN A 82 -4.98 26.39 -8.44
C GLN A 82 -4.27 25.16 -8.99
N GLY A 83 -3.81 25.27 -10.23
CA GLY A 83 -2.96 24.23 -10.83
C GLY A 83 -1.85 23.89 -9.85
N VAL A 84 -1.78 22.61 -9.46
CA VAL A 84 -0.70 22.11 -8.60
C VAL A 84 0.59 22.54 -9.27
N ASN A 85 1.38 23.33 -8.55
CA ASN A 85 2.62 23.85 -9.09
C ASN A 85 3.54 22.63 -9.35
N HIS A 86 3.93 22.39 -10.59
CA HIS A 86 4.79 21.25 -10.97
C HIS A 86 6.03 21.16 -10.09
N LEU A 87 6.55 22.30 -9.65
CA LEU A 87 7.66 22.41 -8.69
C LEU A 87 7.35 21.79 -7.32
N GLN A 88 6.11 21.87 -6.86
CA GLN A 88 5.71 21.23 -5.58
C GLN A 88 5.68 19.72 -5.71
N LEU A 89 5.17 19.19 -6.82
CA LEU A 89 5.19 17.74 -7.09
C LEU A 89 6.62 17.21 -7.24
N GLU A 90 7.50 17.96 -7.91
CA GLU A 90 8.91 17.56 -8.01
C GLU A 90 9.63 17.57 -6.65
N GLN A 91 9.30 18.54 -5.78
CA GLN A 91 9.83 18.59 -4.44
C GLN A 91 9.31 17.42 -3.58
N GLU A 92 8.02 17.12 -3.67
CA GLU A 92 7.39 15.98 -3.01
C GLU A 92 8.01 14.66 -3.50
N ALA A 93 8.14 14.48 -4.81
CA ALA A 93 8.79 13.33 -5.43
C ALA A 93 10.22 13.15 -4.92
N THR A 94 10.98 14.24 -4.88
CA THR A 94 12.37 14.22 -4.40
C THR A 94 12.44 13.84 -2.92
N THR A 95 11.53 14.34 -2.11
CA THR A 95 11.45 14.05 -0.67
C THR A 95 11.12 12.58 -0.43
N LEU A 96 10.06 12.08 -1.05
CA LEU A 96 9.64 10.68 -0.94
C LEU A 96 10.71 9.72 -1.47
N ARG A 97 11.29 10.03 -2.62
CA ARG A 97 12.38 9.24 -3.18
C ARG A 97 13.57 9.13 -2.24
N LYS A 98 14.07 10.26 -1.72
CA LYS A 98 15.18 10.28 -0.76
C LYS A 98 14.86 9.49 0.52
N LEU A 99 13.63 9.62 1.02
CA LEU A 99 13.18 8.92 2.20
C LEU A 99 13.19 7.41 1.97
N LEU A 100 12.68 6.94 0.84
CA LEU A 100 12.68 5.52 0.46
C LEU A 100 14.10 4.98 0.21
N GLU A 101 14.95 5.71 -0.53
CA GLU A 101 16.34 5.33 -0.79
C GLU A 101 17.19 5.31 0.48
N ASN A 102 17.03 6.28 1.38
CA ASN A 102 17.79 6.38 2.62
C ASN A 102 17.45 5.25 3.60
N SER A 103 16.24 4.70 3.54
CA SER A 103 15.88 3.58 4.41
C SER A 103 16.78 2.35 4.19
N GLY A 104 17.32 2.17 2.98
CA GLY A 104 18.29 1.11 2.67
C GLY A 104 19.73 1.42 3.09
N GLN A 105 20.04 2.64 3.57
CA GLN A 105 21.42 3.07 3.87
C GLN A 105 21.75 3.15 5.37
N ILE A 106 20.76 2.97 6.24
CA ILE A 106 20.97 3.12 7.69
C ILE A 106 21.66 1.87 8.25
N THR A 107 22.90 2.02 8.71
CA THR A 107 23.60 0.95 9.43
C THR A 107 22.92 0.70 10.78
N PRO A 108 22.56 -0.55 11.10
CA PRO A 108 22.01 -0.86 12.41
C PRO A 108 23.02 -0.53 13.50
N SER A 109 22.59 0.16 14.53
CA SER A 109 23.40 0.34 15.73
C SER A 109 23.60 -1.01 16.41
N GLY A 110 24.66 -1.75 16.05
CA GLY A 110 25.15 -2.90 16.80
C GLY A 110 24.80 -4.30 16.29
N GLY A 111 24.35 -4.49 15.06
CA GLY A 111 24.05 -5.81 14.51
C GLY A 111 24.59 -6.03 13.09
N SER A 112 25.02 -7.25 12.79
CA SER A 112 25.40 -7.71 11.44
C SER A 112 24.16 -7.88 10.55
N GLY A 113 23.36 -6.83 10.39
CA GLY A 113 22.18 -6.82 9.52
C GLY A 113 22.61 -6.59 8.08
N THR A 114 22.24 -7.49 7.19
CA THR A 114 22.37 -7.29 5.74
C THR A 114 21.28 -6.34 5.27
N PHE A 115 21.65 -5.14 4.85
CA PHE A 115 20.74 -4.19 4.22
C PHE A 115 20.27 -4.69 2.86
N VAL A 116 19.03 -4.36 2.55
CA VAL A 116 18.46 -4.57 1.23
C VAL A 116 18.66 -3.30 0.41
N PRO A 117 19.35 -3.34 -0.73
CA PRO A 117 19.44 -2.19 -1.63
C PRO A 117 18.04 -1.72 -2.01
N CYS A 118 17.79 -0.41 -1.92
CA CYS A 118 16.56 0.21 -2.34
C CYS A 118 16.82 1.09 -3.56
N GLN A 119 16.13 0.82 -4.65
CA GLN A 119 16.17 1.61 -5.90
C GLN A 119 14.79 2.18 -6.16
N VAL A 120 14.73 3.47 -6.45
CA VAL A 120 13.46 4.17 -6.66
C VAL A 120 13.48 4.89 -8.00
N ASP A 121 12.62 4.44 -8.91
CA ASP A 121 12.28 5.18 -10.11
C ASP A 121 11.00 5.98 -9.87
N THR A 122 10.90 7.16 -10.46
CA THR A 122 9.81 8.09 -10.18
C THR A 122 9.10 8.49 -11.47
N LEU A 123 7.77 8.43 -11.46
CA LEU A 123 6.89 8.99 -12.48
C LEU A 123 6.02 10.09 -11.86
N ILE A 124 6.06 11.28 -12.45
CA ILE A 124 5.24 12.42 -12.04
C ILE A 124 4.15 12.62 -13.07
N GLN A 125 2.91 12.50 -12.63
CA GLN A 125 1.70 12.66 -13.44
C GLN A 125 1.75 11.87 -14.77
N PRO A 126 2.03 10.55 -14.74
CA PRO A 126 2.12 9.75 -15.95
C PRO A 126 0.77 9.60 -16.64
N THR A 127 0.79 9.28 -17.91
CA THR A 127 -0.34 8.66 -18.60
C THR A 127 -0.45 7.18 -18.20
N PRO A 128 -1.60 6.53 -18.39
CA PRO A 128 -1.72 5.08 -18.23
C PRO A 128 -0.70 4.31 -19.06
N SER A 129 -0.47 4.73 -20.30
CA SER A 129 0.50 4.08 -21.19
C SER A 129 1.95 4.21 -20.71
N GLU A 130 2.34 5.37 -20.19
CA GLU A 130 3.67 5.58 -19.59
C GLU A 130 3.85 4.71 -18.35
N LEU A 131 2.83 4.66 -17.48
CA LEU A 131 2.86 3.83 -16.30
C LEU A 131 2.98 2.33 -16.64
N ILE A 132 2.17 1.86 -17.58
CA ILE A 132 2.20 0.46 -18.03
C ILE A 132 3.57 0.13 -18.65
N SER A 133 4.05 0.98 -19.55
CA SER A 133 5.35 0.79 -20.22
C SER A 133 6.50 0.73 -19.19
N GLN A 134 6.46 1.59 -18.18
CA GLN A 134 7.48 1.62 -17.13
C GLN A 134 7.44 0.34 -16.28
N LEU A 135 6.23 -0.11 -15.91
CA LEU A 135 6.06 -1.37 -15.16
C LEU A 135 6.52 -2.59 -15.96
N GLU A 136 6.24 -2.63 -17.27
CA GLU A 136 6.61 -3.74 -18.15
C GLU A 136 8.11 -3.78 -18.46
N SER A 137 8.75 -2.62 -18.60
CA SER A 137 10.18 -2.51 -18.88
C SER A 137 11.08 -2.64 -17.66
N GLY A 138 10.54 -2.29 -16.48
CA GLY A 138 11.26 -2.31 -15.22
C GLY A 138 11.10 -3.62 -14.45
N ASN A 139 11.88 -3.73 -13.40
CA ASN A 139 11.89 -4.89 -12.51
C ASN A 139 11.38 -4.52 -11.12
N TYR A 140 10.20 -3.87 -11.05
CA TYR A 140 9.64 -3.39 -9.79
C TYR A 140 8.97 -4.51 -9.01
N ASN A 141 9.26 -4.58 -7.70
CA ASN A 141 8.55 -5.45 -6.76
C ASN A 141 7.60 -4.65 -5.85
N ILE A 142 7.76 -3.32 -5.82
CA ILE A 142 6.89 -2.43 -5.06
C ILE A 142 6.37 -1.32 -5.97
N LEU A 143 5.06 -1.10 -5.95
CA LEU A 143 4.43 0.11 -6.44
C LEU A 143 4.14 1.02 -5.26
N PHE A 144 4.54 2.29 -5.34
CA PHE A 144 4.18 3.32 -4.39
C PHE A 144 3.45 4.45 -5.11
N TYR A 145 2.20 4.66 -4.78
CA TYR A 145 1.38 5.73 -5.34
C TYR A 145 1.09 6.79 -4.27
N ALA A 146 1.41 8.04 -4.58
CA ALA A 146 1.02 9.22 -3.81
C ALA A 146 0.14 10.12 -4.68
N GLY A 147 -1.06 10.43 -4.22
CA GLY A 147 -2.01 11.24 -4.98
C GLY A 147 -3.44 11.06 -4.52
N HIS A 148 -4.38 11.33 -5.41
CA HIS A 148 -5.80 11.25 -5.10
C HIS A 148 -6.45 10.05 -5.78
N GLY A 149 -7.46 9.49 -5.11
CA GLY A 149 -8.30 8.41 -5.63
C GLY A 149 -9.74 8.60 -5.20
N VAL A 150 -10.67 8.01 -5.95
CA VAL A 150 -12.09 7.99 -5.60
C VAL A 150 -12.64 6.58 -5.74
N PRO A 151 -13.60 6.18 -4.91
CA PRO A 151 -14.28 4.91 -5.07
C PRO A 151 -15.06 4.84 -6.39
N ALA A 152 -15.00 3.69 -7.06
CA ALA A 152 -15.79 3.39 -8.26
C ALA A 152 -16.25 1.93 -8.23
N PRO A 153 -17.25 1.52 -9.05
CA PRO A 153 -17.78 0.17 -9.04
C PRO A 153 -16.74 -0.93 -9.30
N ASP A 154 -15.70 -0.61 -10.05
CA ASP A 154 -14.63 -1.50 -10.50
C ASP A 154 -13.30 -1.29 -9.74
N GLY A 155 -13.39 -0.95 -8.45
CA GLY A 155 -12.24 -0.87 -7.55
C GLY A 155 -11.60 0.51 -7.44
N GLY A 156 -12.35 1.55 -7.80
CA GLY A 156 -11.87 2.92 -7.66
C GLY A 156 -11.09 3.44 -8.87
N LEU A 157 -10.89 4.75 -8.86
CA LEU A 157 -10.13 5.47 -9.88
C LEU A 157 -8.95 6.17 -9.21
N LEU A 158 -7.77 6.00 -9.75
CA LEU A 158 -6.57 6.77 -9.41
C LEU A 158 -6.42 7.93 -10.37
N PHE A 159 -6.18 9.11 -9.85
CA PHE A 159 -5.94 10.32 -10.65
C PHE A 159 -4.45 10.43 -10.97
N LEU A 160 -4.08 10.06 -12.18
CA LEU A 160 -2.69 10.12 -12.62
C LEU A 160 -2.26 11.56 -12.92
N ARG A 161 -3.09 12.30 -13.69
CA ARG A 161 -2.90 13.71 -14.02
C ARG A 161 -4.23 14.39 -14.30
N PRO A 162 -4.29 15.72 -14.50
CA PRO A 162 -5.55 16.40 -14.77
C PRO A 162 -6.34 15.77 -15.92
N GLY A 163 -7.56 15.33 -15.61
CA GLY A 163 -8.46 14.69 -16.58
C GLY A 163 -8.09 13.24 -16.99
N VAL A 164 -7.07 12.64 -16.38
CA VAL A 164 -6.63 11.27 -16.72
C VAL A 164 -6.63 10.40 -15.46
N THR A 165 -7.37 9.32 -15.53
CA THR A 165 -7.49 8.34 -14.44
C THR A 165 -7.11 6.94 -14.92
N MET A 166 -6.82 6.07 -13.97
CA MET A 166 -6.66 4.64 -14.17
C MET A 166 -7.59 3.90 -13.22
N ASN A 167 -8.33 2.92 -13.70
CA ASN A 167 -9.21 2.13 -12.84
C ASN A 167 -8.45 1.02 -12.12
N GLY A 168 -9.02 0.58 -10.98
CA GLY A 168 -8.39 -0.42 -10.12
C GLY A 168 -8.21 -1.78 -10.79
N THR A 169 -9.14 -2.20 -11.64
CA THR A 169 -9.06 -3.48 -12.35
C THR A 169 -7.93 -3.48 -13.38
N GLU A 170 -7.79 -2.41 -14.14
CA GLU A 170 -6.70 -2.25 -15.12
C GLU A 170 -5.33 -2.25 -14.41
N LEU A 171 -5.22 -1.48 -13.33
CA LEU A 171 -4.01 -1.46 -12.51
C LEU A 171 -3.69 -2.85 -11.97
N ALA A 172 -4.68 -3.56 -11.40
CA ALA A 172 -4.50 -4.89 -10.84
C ALA A 172 -3.95 -5.89 -11.85
N GLN A 173 -4.48 -5.88 -13.09
CA GLN A 173 -4.03 -6.73 -14.19
C GLN A 173 -2.56 -6.46 -14.55
N VAL A 174 -2.17 -5.19 -14.60
CA VAL A 174 -0.79 -4.81 -14.91
C VAL A 174 0.15 -5.22 -13.78
N LEU A 175 -0.19 -4.91 -12.53
CA LEU A 175 0.65 -5.26 -11.37
C LEU A 175 0.86 -6.77 -11.24
N THR A 176 -0.20 -7.55 -11.45
CA THR A 176 -0.12 -9.02 -11.41
C THR A 176 0.75 -9.56 -12.54
N ARG A 177 0.57 -9.06 -13.77
CA ARG A 177 1.39 -9.44 -14.93
C ARG A 177 2.86 -9.10 -14.71
N CYS A 178 3.16 -7.93 -14.16
CA CYS A 178 4.52 -7.49 -13.84
C CYS A 178 5.07 -8.07 -12.53
N ARG A 179 4.27 -8.89 -11.82
CA ARG A 179 4.64 -9.56 -10.56
C ARG A 179 5.07 -8.59 -9.45
N VAL A 180 4.42 -7.46 -9.37
CA VAL A 180 4.54 -6.56 -8.24
C VAL A 180 4.00 -7.27 -7.00
N THR A 181 4.79 -7.30 -5.92
CA THR A 181 4.47 -8.05 -4.70
C THR A 181 3.81 -7.20 -3.63
N LEU A 182 4.02 -5.89 -3.68
CA LEU A 182 3.44 -4.93 -2.75
C LEU A 182 2.98 -3.68 -3.49
N ALA A 183 1.75 -3.27 -3.26
CA ALA A 183 1.22 -1.98 -3.70
C ALA A 183 0.88 -1.11 -2.48
N VAL A 184 1.48 0.08 -2.41
CA VAL A 184 1.29 1.05 -1.34
C VAL A 184 0.58 2.28 -1.90
N PHE A 185 -0.54 2.66 -1.28
CA PHE A 185 -1.33 3.82 -1.68
C PHE A 185 -1.40 4.84 -0.55
N ASN A 186 -0.60 5.89 -0.68
CA ASN A 186 -0.73 7.11 0.09
C ASN A 186 -1.76 8.02 -0.63
N ALA A 187 -3.01 7.59 -0.57
CA ALA A 187 -4.14 8.29 -1.16
C ALA A 187 -5.33 8.16 -0.21
N CYS A 188 -6.00 9.26 0.05
CA CYS A 188 -7.28 9.22 0.73
C CYS A 188 -8.21 8.31 -0.09
N TRP A 189 -8.94 7.38 0.55
CA TRP A 189 -9.92 6.48 -0.07
C TRP A 189 -9.40 5.16 -0.67
N GLY A 190 -8.11 4.89 -0.69
CA GLY A 190 -7.57 3.63 -1.23
C GLY A 190 -8.11 2.37 -0.54
N ALA A 191 -8.48 2.46 0.73
CA ALA A 191 -9.04 1.38 1.53
C ALA A 191 -10.48 1.63 1.99
N GLN A 192 -11.14 2.72 1.60
CA GLN A 192 -12.53 2.96 1.99
C GLN A 192 -13.50 2.11 1.19
N PRO A 193 -14.32 1.28 1.85
CA PRO A 193 -15.50 0.70 1.23
C PRO A 193 -16.53 1.81 1.00
N VAL A 194 -17.19 1.80 -0.14
CA VAL A 194 -18.17 2.83 -0.47
C VAL A 194 -19.40 2.68 0.40
N ARG A 195 -19.77 3.74 1.12
CA ARG A 195 -21.03 3.81 1.84
C ARG A 195 -22.18 3.62 0.86
N GLN A 196 -23.05 2.64 1.13
CA GLN A 196 -24.29 2.45 0.38
C GLN A 196 -25.19 3.68 0.54
N GLY A 197 -25.13 4.58 -0.41
CA GLY A 197 -26.08 5.66 -0.57
C GLY A 197 -26.53 5.69 -2.04
N GLN A 198 -27.66 5.09 -2.34
CA GLN A 198 -28.45 5.25 -3.56
C GLN A 198 -28.07 4.48 -4.84
N THR A 199 -27.10 3.60 -4.88
CA THR A 199 -26.93 2.71 -6.04
C THR A 199 -26.78 1.26 -5.59
N SER A 200 -27.55 0.37 -6.20
CA SER A 200 -27.65 -1.07 -5.89
C SER A 200 -26.44 -1.91 -6.35
N VAL A 201 -25.30 -1.28 -6.67
CA VAL A 201 -24.10 -1.97 -7.13
C VAL A 201 -23.08 -1.99 -5.99
N PRO A 202 -22.65 -3.17 -5.52
CA PRO A 202 -21.55 -3.29 -4.58
C PRO A 202 -20.29 -2.63 -5.17
N ARG A 203 -19.64 -1.77 -4.41
CA ARG A 203 -18.39 -1.13 -4.83
C ARG A 203 -17.27 -1.69 -3.98
N SER A 204 -16.28 -2.27 -4.60
CA SER A 204 -15.08 -2.74 -3.95
C SER A 204 -14.07 -1.61 -3.76
N SER A 205 -13.31 -1.65 -2.68
CA SER A 205 -12.18 -0.74 -2.53
C SER A 205 -11.05 -1.11 -3.51
N LEU A 206 -10.17 -0.16 -3.81
CA LEU A 206 -9.00 -0.44 -4.64
C LEU A 206 -8.18 -1.60 -4.08
N ALA A 207 -7.96 -1.62 -2.77
CA ALA A 207 -7.21 -2.69 -2.11
C ALA A 207 -7.86 -4.07 -2.31
N GLU A 208 -9.19 -4.16 -2.20
CA GLU A 208 -9.93 -5.41 -2.42
C GLU A 208 -9.77 -5.92 -3.86
N VAL A 209 -9.91 -5.03 -4.85
CA VAL A 209 -9.76 -5.41 -6.26
C VAL A 209 -8.35 -5.90 -6.55
N LEU A 210 -7.33 -5.23 -6.05
CA LEU A 210 -5.93 -5.63 -6.24
C LEU A 210 -5.66 -7.01 -5.63
N ILE A 211 -6.09 -7.24 -4.39
CA ILE A 211 -5.95 -8.55 -3.71
C ILE A 211 -6.71 -9.63 -4.46
N HIS A 212 -7.95 -9.34 -4.89
CA HIS A 212 -8.76 -10.29 -5.65
C HIS A 212 -8.12 -10.70 -6.99
N HIS A 213 -7.38 -9.81 -7.62
CA HIS A 213 -6.63 -10.10 -8.85
C HIS A 213 -5.27 -10.74 -8.61
N GLY A 214 -4.89 -11.01 -7.35
CA GLY A 214 -3.68 -11.76 -7.01
C GLY A 214 -2.46 -10.92 -6.69
N VAL A 215 -2.59 -9.61 -6.45
CA VAL A 215 -1.50 -8.82 -5.86
C VAL A 215 -1.26 -9.30 -4.43
N PRO A 216 -0.05 -9.75 -4.07
CA PRO A 216 0.18 -10.47 -2.81
C PRO A 216 -0.07 -9.62 -1.56
N ALA A 217 0.22 -8.32 -1.60
CA ALA A 217 -0.01 -7.42 -0.49
C ALA A 217 -0.39 -6.02 -0.98
N VAL A 218 -1.33 -5.40 -0.27
CA VAL A 218 -1.74 -4.01 -0.50
C VAL A 218 -1.80 -3.28 0.83
N LEU A 219 -1.16 -2.12 0.87
CA LEU A 219 -1.25 -1.17 1.96
C LEU A 219 -1.93 0.09 1.44
N ALA A 220 -3.05 0.47 2.03
CA ALA A 220 -3.81 1.63 1.59
C ALA A 220 -4.36 2.40 2.78
N MET A 221 -4.32 3.73 2.69
CA MET A 221 -4.91 4.60 3.69
C MET A 221 -6.44 4.53 3.61
N ARG A 222 -7.07 4.42 4.76
CA ARG A 222 -8.52 4.37 4.86
C ARG A 222 -9.16 5.76 4.87
N ASP A 223 -8.54 6.68 5.59
CA ASP A 223 -8.98 8.06 5.77
C ASP A 223 -7.86 9.04 5.44
N ALA A 224 -8.21 10.32 5.37
CA ALA A 224 -7.23 11.37 5.21
C ALA A 224 -6.28 11.39 6.42
N ILE A 225 -5.01 11.43 6.15
CA ILE A 225 -3.94 11.56 7.14
C ILE A 225 -3.20 12.88 6.90
N ALA A 226 -2.70 13.49 7.95
CA ALA A 226 -1.88 14.68 7.80
C ALA A 226 -0.55 14.35 7.09
N ASP A 227 -0.08 15.22 6.21
CA ASP A 227 1.13 14.99 5.39
C ASP A 227 2.34 14.59 6.24
N GLN A 228 2.54 15.23 7.39
CA GLN A 228 3.65 14.93 8.29
C GLN A 228 3.56 13.52 8.89
N GLU A 229 2.35 13.07 9.22
CA GLU A 229 2.12 11.73 9.76
C GLU A 229 2.31 10.68 8.67
N ALA A 230 1.83 10.96 7.44
CA ALA A 230 2.04 10.12 6.28
C ALA A 230 3.53 9.92 5.99
N LEU A 231 4.33 10.99 6.00
CA LEU A 231 5.78 10.92 5.79
C LEU A 231 6.48 10.12 6.88
N SER A 232 6.10 10.32 8.15
CA SER A 232 6.67 9.57 9.28
C SER A 232 6.35 8.07 9.19
N PHE A 233 5.12 7.74 8.79
CA PHE A 233 4.71 6.36 8.56
C PHE A 233 5.51 5.73 7.40
N ILE A 234 5.63 6.41 6.26
CA ILE A 234 6.36 5.94 5.09
C ILE A 234 7.83 5.67 5.45
N GLU A 235 8.45 6.58 6.23
CA GLU A 235 9.84 6.41 6.68
C GLU A 235 10.01 5.16 7.55
N ALA A 236 9.16 4.99 8.55
CA ALA A 236 9.21 3.83 9.44
C ALA A 236 8.96 2.52 8.67
N PHE A 237 7.96 2.51 7.80
CA PHE A 237 7.61 1.37 6.97
C PHE A 237 8.74 0.98 6.00
N ALA A 238 9.29 1.95 5.27
CA ALA A 238 10.39 1.71 4.33
C ALA A 238 11.64 1.17 5.05
N ARG A 239 11.95 1.69 6.25
CA ARG A 239 13.04 1.18 7.10
C ARG A 239 12.81 -0.27 7.49
N SER A 240 11.60 -0.59 7.97
CA SER A 240 11.24 -1.96 8.35
C SER A 240 11.36 -2.95 7.19
N LEU A 241 10.94 -2.54 5.98
CA LEU A 241 11.12 -3.35 4.77
C LEU A 241 12.59 -3.55 4.40
N ALA A 242 13.42 -2.51 4.53
CA ALA A 242 14.86 -2.59 4.29
C ALA A 242 15.57 -3.52 5.29
N GLU A 243 15.06 -3.60 6.52
CA GLU A 243 15.48 -4.55 7.56
C GLU A 243 14.95 -5.97 7.35
N ARG A 244 14.26 -6.22 6.22
CA ARG A 244 13.65 -7.49 5.86
C ARG A 244 12.52 -7.93 6.80
N MET A 245 11.87 -7.02 7.45
CA MET A 245 10.67 -7.35 8.19
C MET A 245 9.56 -7.82 7.23
N PRO A 246 8.79 -8.84 7.59
CA PRO A 246 7.57 -9.16 6.88
C PRO A 246 6.62 -7.96 6.82
N ILE A 247 5.87 -7.81 5.73
CA ILE A 247 4.99 -6.64 5.52
C ILE A 247 4.01 -6.45 6.67
N ASP A 248 3.44 -7.54 7.18
CA ASP A 248 2.50 -7.55 8.31
C ASP A 248 3.14 -7.17 9.65
N GLN A 249 4.46 -7.12 9.72
CA GLN A 249 5.22 -6.67 10.89
C GLN A 249 5.77 -5.26 10.69
N ALA A 250 5.92 -4.83 9.45
CA ALA A 250 6.45 -3.52 9.07
C ALA A 250 5.41 -2.39 9.18
N VAL A 251 4.12 -2.73 9.21
CA VAL A 251 2.96 -1.82 9.33
C VAL A 251 2.59 -1.58 10.83
#